data_fdb64c5cd4703ac7388bf416793bf272
#
_entry.id   fdb64c5cd4703ac7388bf416793bf272
#
_cell.length_a   1.000
_cell.length_b   1.000
_cell.length_c   1.000
_cell.angle_alpha   90.00
_cell.angle_beta   90.00
_cell.angle_gamma   90.00
#
_symmetry.space_group_name_H-M   'P 1'
#
loop_
_entity.id
_entity.type
_entity.pdbx_description
1 polymer ?
#
loop_
_entity_poly.entity_id
_entity_poly.type
_entity_poly.pdbx_seq_one_letter_code
_entity_poly.pdbx_strand_id
1 'polypeptide(L)'
;ITGSGTTAVGQLSFAAAGTSWQAVKTSTFTASAGEGYFVNTTSNVITMNLPAGTLGDEIAFIDYAGTFDTYTFTVSANGSEKIHGSTDDLTISTERAANTLVYTDSTQGWLLKNN
;
A
#
# COMPACT_ATOMS: atom_id res chain seq x y z
N ILE A 1 17.75 -18.39 -20.09
CA ILE A 1 17.10 -18.32 -19.95
C ILE A 1 17.18 -17.99 -20.04
N THR A 2 17.38 -18.04 -20.37
CA THR A 2 16.86 -17.76 -20.38
C THR A 2 16.64 -17.55 -20.52
N GLY A 3 17.29 -17.50 -20.93
CA GLY A 3 16.47 -17.28 -20.89
C GLY A 3 16.33 -17.07 -21.13
N SER A 4 16.67 -17.10 -21.27
CA SER A 4 15.92 -17.02 -21.36
C SER A 4 15.58 -17.11 -21.22
N GLY A 5 16.06 -17.06 -21.59
CA GLY A 5 15.14 -17.14 -21.27
C GLY A 5 14.91 -17.00 -21.01
N THR A 6 14.92 -16.89 -21.11
CA THR A 6 14.15 -16.86 -20.80
C THR A 6 13.78 -16.86 -20.32
N THR A 7 13.86 -16.70 -20.44
CA THR A 7 13.05 -16.76 -19.94
C THR A 7 12.74 -16.76 -19.59
N ALA A 8 12.91 -16.64 -19.95
CA ALA A 8 12.14 -16.65 -19.61
C ALA A 8 11.88 -16.52 -19.20
N VAL A 9 12.03 -16.53 -19.33
CA VAL A 9 11.29 -16.35 -18.87
C VAL A 9 11.00 -16.09 -18.27
N GLY A 10 11.10 -15.91 -18.39
CA GLY A 10 10.39 -15.53 -17.79
C GLY A 10 10.37 -15.31 -17.19
N GLN A 11 10.33 -15.26 -17.10
CA GLN A 11 9.95 -15.02 -16.50
C GLN A 11 9.78 -14.74 -15.82
N LEU A 12 9.95 -14.68 -15.81
CA LEU A 12 9.58 -14.35 -15.08
C LEU A 12 9.38 -13.89 -14.52
N SER A 13 9.15 -13.61 -14.64
CA SER A 13 8.61 -13.03 -14.07
C SER A 13 8.72 -12.97 -13.36
N PHE A 14 8.83 -12.75 -13.16
CA PHE A 14 8.68 -12.57 -12.34
C PHE A 14 8.62 -12.34 -11.49
N ALA A 15 8.44 -12.18 -12.22
CA ALA A 15 8.26 -11.89 -11.17
C ALA A 15 8.71 -11.59 -10.05
N ALA A 16 8.84 -11.94 -9.65
CA ALA A 16 8.95 -11.57 -8.36
C ALA A 16 9.49 -10.25 -8.22
N ALA A 17 9.17 -9.54 -9.04
CA ALA A 17 9.48 -8.17 -8.96
C ALA A 17 8.93 -7.68 -7.65
N GLY A 18 9.50 -6.84 -7.02
CA GLY A 18 9.01 -6.22 -5.82
C GLY A 18 7.85 -5.28 -6.09
N THR A 19 7.74 -4.28 -5.26
CA THR A 19 6.69 -3.28 -5.35
C THR A 19 6.84 -2.40 -6.59
N SER A 20 5.74 -2.15 -7.28
CA SER A 20 5.71 -1.24 -8.41
C SER A 20 5.42 0.16 -7.88
N TRP A 21 6.44 1.00 -7.81
CA TRP A 21 6.30 2.35 -7.25
C TRP A 21 5.71 3.31 -8.26
N GLN A 22 4.74 4.10 -7.80
CA GLN A 22 3.98 5.02 -8.63
C GLN A 22 4.43 6.46 -8.42
N ALA A 23 3.99 7.36 -9.30
CA ALA A 23 4.27 8.79 -9.15
C ALA A 23 3.67 9.33 -7.86
N VAL A 24 4.25 10.41 -7.35
CA VAL A 24 3.84 11.02 -6.08
C VAL A 24 2.35 11.34 -6.08
N LYS A 25 1.65 10.97 -5.01
CA LYS A 25 0.23 11.25 -4.82
C LYS A 25 0.08 12.52 -3.99
N THR A 26 -0.73 13.44 -4.49
CA THR A 26 -0.98 14.73 -3.82
C THR A 26 -2.44 14.91 -3.42
N SER A 27 -3.28 13.89 -3.65
CA SER A 27 -4.70 13.91 -3.29
C SER A 27 -5.17 12.48 -3.04
N THR A 28 -6.35 12.34 -2.47
CA THR A 28 -6.96 11.03 -2.20
C THR A 28 -7.01 10.18 -3.46
N PHE A 29 -6.71 8.90 -3.32
CA PHE A 29 -6.60 7.97 -4.45
C PHE A 29 -7.01 6.56 -4.04
N THR A 30 -7.21 5.70 -5.04
CA THR A 30 -7.48 4.27 -4.82
C THR A 30 -6.22 3.49 -5.18
N ALA A 31 -5.78 2.64 -4.26
CA ALA A 31 -4.60 1.83 -4.44
C ALA A 31 -4.90 0.58 -5.26
N SER A 32 -3.85 0.00 -5.82
CA SER A 32 -3.90 -1.30 -6.51
C SER A 32 -2.89 -2.24 -5.86
N ALA A 33 -3.24 -3.52 -5.80
CA ALA A 33 -2.35 -4.53 -5.23
C ALA A 33 -1.02 -4.57 -6.00
N GLY A 34 0.07 -4.74 -5.28
CA GLY A 34 1.41 -4.79 -5.84
C GLY A 34 2.05 -3.44 -6.06
N GLU A 35 1.37 -2.36 -5.73
CA GLU A 35 1.88 -1.00 -5.95
C GLU A 35 2.34 -0.37 -4.64
N GLY A 36 3.24 0.59 -4.77
CA GLY A 36 3.71 1.43 -3.67
C GLY A 36 3.55 2.89 -4.04
N TYR A 37 3.35 3.73 -3.01
CA TYR A 37 2.99 5.12 -3.22
C TYR A 37 3.79 6.05 -2.35
N PHE A 38 4.27 7.14 -2.95
CA PHE A 38 4.85 8.25 -2.21
C PHE A 38 3.71 9.23 -1.95
N VAL A 39 3.36 9.42 -0.69
CA VAL A 39 2.18 10.21 -0.30
C VAL A 39 2.63 11.56 0.20
N ASN A 40 2.26 12.62 -0.52
CA ASN A 40 2.69 13.99 -0.21
C ASN A 40 1.54 14.76 0.44
N THR A 41 1.56 14.83 1.78
CA THR A 41 0.56 15.55 2.56
C THR A 41 1.01 16.97 2.92
N THR A 42 1.88 17.58 2.11
CA THR A 42 2.38 18.94 2.41
C THR A 42 1.25 19.95 2.54
N SER A 43 0.20 19.83 1.73
CA SER A 43 -0.86 20.83 1.65
C SER A 43 -2.21 20.37 2.18
N ASN A 44 -2.42 19.07 2.37
CA ASN A 44 -3.72 18.55 2.80
C ASN A 44 -3.62 17.09 3.24
N VAL A 45 -4.63 16.64 3.98
CA VAL A 45 -4.78 15.23 4.32
C VAL A 45 -5.06 14.43 3.05
N ILE A 46 -4.63 13.16 3.04
CA ILE A 46 -4.84 12.25 1.92
C ILE A 46 -5.40 10.94 2.46
N THR A 47 -6.38 10.37 1.77
CA THR A 47 -6.89 9.05 2.04
C THR A 47 -6.49 8.11 0.90
N MET A 48 -5.93 6.95 1.26
CA MET A 48 -5.68 5.86 0.33
C MET A 48 -6.80 4.85 0.50
N ASN A 49 -7.62 4.69 -0.54
CA ASN A 49 -8.67 3.69 -0.53
C ASN A 49 -8.11 2.37 -1.03
N LEU A 50 -8.23 1.32 -0.23
CA LEU A 50 -7.72 0.00 -0.58
C LEU A 50 -8.65 -0.69 -1.57
N PRO A 51 -8.11 -1.54 -2.46
CA PRO A 51 -8.95 -2.38 -3.32
C PRO A 51 -9.50 -3.54 -2.51
N ALA A 52 -10.42 -4.32 -3.10
CA ALA A 52 -10.84 -5.57 -2.50
C ALA A 52 -9.62 -6.47 -2.33
N GLY A 53 -9.45 -7.06 -1.14
CA GLY A 53 -8.25 -7.82 -0.81
C GLY A 53 -8.33 -9.27 -1.24
N THR A 54 -7.18 -9.81 -1.62
CA THR A 54 -6.97 -11.23 -1.88
C THR A 54 -5.72 -11.65 -1.12
N LEU A 55 -5.72 -12.87 -0.57
CA LEU A 55 -4.61 -13.38 0.23
C LEU A 55 -3.27 -13.09 -0.46
N GLY A 56 -2.38 -12.43 0.26
CA GLY A 56 -1.03 -12.13 -0.20
C GLY A 56 -0.89 -10.81 -0.94
N ASP A 57 -1.98 -10.09 -1.19
CA ASP A 57 -1.89 -8.75 -1.79
C ASP A 57 -1.07 -7.83 -0.89
N GLU A 58 -0.20 -7.02 -1.49
CA GLU A 58 0.63 -6.07 -0.76
C GLU A 58 0.49 -4.68 -1.35
N ILE A 59 0.44 -3.68 -0.49
CA ILE A 59 0.38 -2.27 -0.88
C ILE A 59 1.29 -1.51 0.07
N ALA A 60 2.24 -0.74 -0.48
CA ALA A 60 3.22 0.00 0.30
C ALA A 60 2.97 1.50 0.21
N PHE A 61 3.42 2.23 1.23
CA PHE A 61 3.37 3.69 1.21
C PHE A 61 4.56 4.27 1.96
N ILE A 62 4.93 5.50 1.59
CA ILE A 62 5.99 6.26 2.25
C ILE A 62 5.52 7.71 2.39
N ASP A 63 5.78 8.31 3.55
CA ASP A 63 5.53 9.73 3.79
C ASP A 63 6.56 10.54 2.99
N TYR A 64 6.13 11.08 1.86
CA TYR A 64 7.02 11.74 0.90
C TYR A 64 7.74 12.96 1.49
N ALA A 65 7.01 13.82 2.19
CA ALA A 65 7.53 15.10 2.64
C ALA A 65 7.79 15.15 4.15
N GLY A 66 7.53 14.07 4.88
CA GLY A 66 7.66 14.09 6.33
C GLY A 66 6.55 14.87 7.00
N THR A 67 5.33 14.86 6.46
CA THR A 67 4.25 15.73 6.91
C THR A 67 3.03 14.99 7.46
N PHE A 68 3.11 13.67 7.66
CA PHE A 68 1.99 12.91 8.22
C PHE A 68 1.62 13.39 9.62
N ASP A 69 2.56 13.96 10.36
CA ASP A 69 2.31 14.52 11.69
C ASP A 69 1.57 15.86 11.63
N THR A 70 1.54 16.51 10.48
CA THR A 70 0.81 17.78 10.28
C THR A 70 -0.51 17.53 9.58
N TYR A 71 -0.49 16.78 8.48
CA TYR A 71 -1.70 16.39 7.72
C TYR A 71 -1.73 14.87 7.68
N THR A 72 -2.62 14.28 8.46
CA THR A 72 -2.69 12.84 8.67
C THR A 72 -3.00 12.08 7.38
N PHE A 73 -2.34 10.93 7.22
CA PHE A 73 -2.62 9.98 6.16
C PHE A 73 -3.62 8.95 6.66
N THR A 74 -4.67 8.70 5.88
CA THR A 74 -5.71 7.74 6.24
C THR A 74 -5.72 6.60 5.22
N VAL A 75 -5.85 5.37 5.72
CA VAL A 75 -6.03 4.18 4.90
C VAL A 75 -7.43 3.64 5.17
N SER A 76 -8.23 3.50 4.11
CA SER A 76 -9.62 3.08 4.23
C SER A 76 -9.83 1.78 3.46
N ALA A 77 -10.38 0.76 4.12
CA ALA A 77 -10.60 -0.54 3.49
C ALA A 77 -11.78 -0.50 2.53
N ASN A 78 -11.82 -1.48 1.63
CA ASN A 78 -12.89 -1.61 0.64
C ASN A 78 -14.14 -2.17 1.32
N GLY A 79 -15.27 -1.44 1.21
CA GLY A 79 -16.54 -1.92 1.74
C GLY A 79 -16.46 -2.20 3.24
N SER A 80 -16.77 -3.42 3.63
CA SER A 80 -16.74 -3.86 5.03
C SER A 80 -15.48 -4.65 5.37
N GLU A 81 -14.47 -4.65 4.52
CA GLU A 81 -13.20 -5.31 4.81
C GLU A 81 -12.52 -4.63 5.97
N LYS A 82 -11.54 -5.34 6.54
CA LYS A 82 -10.95 -4.91 7.81
C LYS A 82 -9.49 -4.53 7.65
N ILE A 83 -9.02 -3.71 8.60
CA ILE A 83 -7.60 -3.41 8.80
C ILE A 83 -7.33 -3.71 10.26
N HIS A 84 -6.35 -4.58 10.54
CA HIS A 84 -6.04 -5.02 11.91
C HIS A 84 -7.28 -5.53 12.63
N GLY A 85 -8.15 -6.24 11.92
CA GLY A 85 -9.35 -6.83 12.51
C GLY A 85 -10.49 -5.87 12.79
N SER A 86 -10.38 -4.61 12.35
CA SER A 86 -11.38 -3.57 12.57
C SER A 86 -11.89 -3.01 11.24
N THR A 87 -13.16 -2.62 11.22
CA THR A 87 -13.74 -1.93 10.06
C THR A 87 -13.43 -0.44 10.05
N ASP A 88 -12.76 0.06 11.11
CA ASP A 88 -12.35 1.47 11.17
C ASP A 88 -11.20 1.76 10.23
N ASP A 89 -11.12 2.99 9.75
CA ASP A 89 -9.99 3.47 8.97
C ASP A 89 -8.73 3.45 9.83
N LEU A 90 -7.58 3.26 9.19
CA LEU A 90 -6.28 3.35 9.85
C LEU A 90 -5.73 4.74 9.59
N THR A 91 -5.40 5.47 10.66
CA THR A 91 -4.79 6.80 10.53
C THR A 91 -3.31 6.71 10.90
N ILE A 92 -2.47 7.38 10.11
CA ILE A 92 -1.03 7.37 10.32
C ILE A 92 -0.57 8.82 10.43
N SER A 93 -0.07 9.17 11.62
CA SER A 93 0.36 10.53 11.93
C SER A 93 1.82 10.61 12.34
N THR A 94 2.60 9.58 12.02
CA THR A 94 4.03 9.54 12.34
C THR A 94 4.81 10.09 11.15
N GLU A 95 5.66 11.08 11.43
CA GLU A 95 6.54 11.67 10.43
C GLU A 95 7.45 10.61 9.82
N ARG A 96 7.56 10.60 8.48
CA ARG A 96 8.41 9.67 7.71
C ARG A 96 7.99 8.21 7.86
N ALA A 97 6.73 7.95 8.16
CA ALA A 97 6.22 6.58 8.21
C ALA A 97 6.37 5.90 6.84
N ALA A 98 6.71 4.62 6.88
CA ALA A 98 6.86 3.79 5.68
C ALA A 98 6.51 2.36 6.06
N ASN A 99 5.43 1.84 5.49
CA ASN A 99 4.95 0.51 5.83
C ASN A 99 4.39 -0.18 4.61
N THR A 100 4.17 -1.48 4.74
CA THR A 100 3.48 -2.28 3.73
C THR A 100 2.28 -2.95 4.38
N LEU A 101 1.13 -2.86 3.71
CA LEU A 101 -0.08 -3.58 4.11
C LEU A 101 -0.14 -4.89 3.36
N VAL A 102 -0.47 -5.98 4.06
CA VAL A 102 -0.61 -7.32 3.48
C VAL A 102 -2.00 -7.84 3.81
N TYR A 103 -2.75 -8.29 2.81
CA TYR A 103 -4.07 -8.87 3.05
C TYR A 103 -3.95 -10.33 3.42
N THR A 104 -4.62 -10.75 4.46
CA THR A 104 -4.63 -12.14 4.91
C THR A 104 -5.99 -12.82 4.66
N ASP A 105 -7.02 -12.44 5.40
CA ASP A 105 -8.33 -13.08 5.32
C ASP A 105 -9.42 -12.09 5.76
N SER A 106 -10.67 -12.55 5.76
CA SER A 106 -11.80 -11.70 6.13
C SER A 106 -11.89 -11.43 7.63
N THR A 107 -11.15 -12.17 8.46
CA THR A 107 -11.16 -11.98 9.91
C THR A 107 -10.30 -10.81 10.33
N GLN A 108 -9.07 -10.72 9.82
CA GLN A 108 -8.14 -9.65 10.16
C GLN A 108 -8.02 -8.61 9.05
N GLY A 109 -8.22 -9.01 7.79
CA GLY A 109 -8.13 -8.11 6.65
C GLY A 109 -6.70 -7.75 6.31
N TRP A 110 -6.42 -6.45 6.25
CA TRP A 110 -5.09 -5.92 5.95
C TRP A 110 -4.29 -5.76 7.24
N LEU A 111 -3.04 -6.22 7.21
CA LEU A 111 -2.12 -6.11 8.35
C LEU A 111 -0.89 -5.33 7.93
N LEU A 112 -0.39 -4.48 8.83
CA LEU A 112 0.86 -3.76 8.59
C LEU A 112 2.03 -4.68 8.90
N LYS A 113 3.01 -4.69 7.98
CA LYS A 113 4.32 -5.27 8.28
C LYS A 113 5.35 -4.16 8.28
N ASN A 114 6.52 -4.40 8.81
CA ASN A 114 7.62 -3.43 8.88
C ASN A 114 7.27 -2.20 9.72
N ASN A 115 6.59 -2.41 10.81
CA ASN A 115 6.25 -1.31 11.72
C ASN A 115 7.12 -1.32 12.98
#